data_4e79d1cb72e4a07aa40b75a69d7790b5
#
_entry.id   4e79d1cb72e4a07aa40b75a69d7790b5
#
_cell.length_a   1.000
_cell.length_b   1.000
_cell.length_c   1.000
_cell.angle_alpha   90.00
_cell.angle_beta   90.00
_cell.angle_gamma   90.00
#
_symmetry.space_group_name_H-M   'P 1'
#
loop_
_entity.id
_entity.type
_entity.pdbx_description
1 polymer ?
#
loop_
_entity_poly.entity_id
_entity_poly.type
_entity_poly.pdbx_seq_one_letter_code
_entity_poly.pdbx_strand_id
1 'polypeptide(L)'
;MAADAKTVMELRERTGAGVMDCKAALTASNGNLDAAAEYLRKKGLADAKKRSGREAKEGLVHAYLHPDGKLGALVEVNCETDFVAKTDGFRELVRDLAMQVAATNPTYVAREDVPASVLEKEREIYRGQMADQ
;
A
#
# COMPACT_ATOMS: atom_id res chain seq x y z
N MET A 1 -14.71 -0.64 27.80
CA MET A 1 -13.53 -0.21 28.56
C MET A 1 -12.79 0.84 27.77
N ALA A 2 -12.25 1.89 28.40
CA ALA A 2 -11.42 2.86 27.70
C ALA A 2 -10.13 2.15 27.26
N ALA A 3 -9.74 2.35 25.98
CA ALA A 3 -8.49 1.80 25.49
C ALA A 3 -7.32 2.43 26.28
N ASP A 4 -6.47 1.58 26.86
CA ASP A 4 -5.28 2.02 27.58
C ASP A 4 -4.32 2.74 26.64
N ALA A 5 -3.67 3.80 27.12
CA ALA A 5 -2.75 4.62 26.33
C ALA A 5 -1.61 3.78 25.70
N LYS A 6 -1.11 2.79 26.44
CA LYS A 6 -0.07 1.87 25.97
C LYS A 6 -0.55 1.06 24.76
N THR A 7 -1.73 0.48 24.82
CA THR A 7 -2.33 -0.31 23.75
C THR A 7 -2.64 0.55 22.51
N VAL A 8 -3.01 1.82 22.73
CA VAL A 8 -3.22 2.78 21.61
C VAL A 8 -1.90 3.08 20.91
N MET A 9 -0.80 3.27 21.64
CA MET A 9 0.51 3.52 21.06
C MET A 9 1.04 2.30 20.31
N GLU A 10 0.88 1.10 20.87
CA GLU A 10 1.26 -0.16 20.22
C GLU A 10 0.53 -0.35 18.89
N LEU A 11 -0.80 -0.12 18.87
CA LEU A 11 -1.58 -0.20 17.64
C LEU A 11 -1.14 0.84 16.60
N ARG A 12 -0.78 2.05 17.05
CA ARG A 12 -0.27 3.09 16.18
C ARG A 12 1.09 2.73 15.56
N GLU A 13 2.02 2.22 16.33
CA GLU A 13 3.32 1.75 15.84
C GLU A 13 3.15 0.64 14.78
N ARG A 14 2.22 -0.26 15.03
CA ARG A 14 1.92 -1.39 14.13
C ARG A 14 1.22 -0.99 12.83
N THR A 15 0.37 0.05 12.86
CA THR A 15 -0.53 0.39 11.73
C THR A 15 -0.23 1.72 11.06
N GLY A 16 0.54 2.60 11.71
CA GLY A 16 0.76 3.97 11.25
C GLY A 16 -0.47 4.88 11.35
N ALA A 17 -1.61 4.39 11.85
CA ALA A 17 -2.85 5.14 11.93
C ALA A 17 -2.81 6.27 12.98
N GLY A 18 -3.66 7.27 12.83
CA GLY A 18 -3.77 8.37 13.80
C GLY A 18 -4.24 7.88 15.18
N VAL A 19 -3.80 8.56 16.25
CA VAL A 19 -4.12 8.19 17.65
C VAL A 19 -5.62 8.07 17.88
N MET A 20 -6.43 8.98 17.31
CA MET A 20 -7.89 8.95 17.46
C MET A 20 -8.51 7.75 16.74
N ASP A 21 -8.00 7.39 15.56
CA ASP A 21 -8.45 6.22 14.82
C ASP A 21 -8.08 4.93 15.54
N CYS A 22 -6.87 4.84 16.11
CA CYS A 22 -6.46 3.71 16.93
C CYS A 22 -7.35 3.54 18.16
N LYS A 23 -7.68 4.65 18.86
CA LYS A 23 -8.58 4.63 20.00
C LYS A 23 -9.99 4.18 19.64
N ALA A 24 -10.53 4.68 18.51
CA ALA A 24 -11.84 4.27 18.02
C ALA A 24 -11.85 2.78 17.61
N ALA A 25 -10.81 2.31 16.93
CA ALA A 25 -10.66 0.91 16.53
C ALA A 25 -10.59 -0.03 17.74
N LEU A 26 -9.80 0.29 18.76
CA LEU A 26 -9.70 -0.49 19.99
C LEU A 26 -11.02 -0.52 20.76
N THR A 27 -11.74 0.60 20.79
CA THR A 27 -13.08 0.65 21.41
C THR A 27 -14.06 -0.28 20.67
N ALA A 28 -14.06 -0.23 19.33
CA ALA A 28 -14.91 -1.08 18.49
C ALA A 28 -14.55 -2.58 18.57
N SER A 29 -13.30 -2.89 18.90
CA SER A 29 -12.75 -4.25 18.99
C SER A 29 -12.59 -4.75 20.42
N ASN A 30 -13.22 -4.10 21.41
CA ASN A 30 -13.14 -4.44 22.83
C ASN A 30 -11.68 -4.60 23.35
N GLY A 31 -10.76 -3.80 22.84
CA GLY A 31 -9.35 -3.83 23.21
C GLY A 31 -8.50 -4.89 22.50
N ASN A 32 -9.06 -5.67 21.60
CA ASN A 32 -8.31 -6.67 20.84
C ASN A 32 -7.48 -5.98 19.72
N LEU A 33 -6.16 -6.10 19.82
CA LEU A 33 -5.20 -5.44 18.90
C LEU A 33 -5.31 -5.92 17.45
N ASP A 34 -5.48 -7.23 17.24
CA ASP A 34 -5.56 -7.80 15.89
C ASP A 34 -6.86 -7.41 15.20
N ALA A 35 -7.98 -7.50 15.91
CA ALA A 35 -9.27 -7.05 15.42
C ALA A 35 -9.30 -5.54 15.17
N ALA A 36 -8.61 -4.74 15.99
CA ALA A 36 -8.47 -3.30 15.80
C ALA A 36 -7.61 -2.97 14.57
N ALA A 37 -6.53 -3.69 14.33
CA ALA A 37 -5.71 -3.53 13.12
C ALA A 37 -6.50 -3.89 11.85
N GLU A 38 -7.28 -4.96 11.88
CA GLU A 38 -8.18 -5.33 10.78
C GLU A 38 -9.27 -4.27 10.54
N TYR A 39 -9.85 -3.75 11.60
CA TYR A 39 -10.81 -2.64 11.51
C TYR A 39 -10.21 -1.41 10.83
N LEU A 40 -9.00 -1.00 11.23
CA LEU A 40 -8.28 0.12 10.63
C LEU A 40 -7.96 -0.13 9.15
N ARG A 41 -7.57 -1.34 8.79
CA ARG A 41 -7.33 -1.73 7.40
C ARG A 41 -8.59 -1.60 6.55
N LYS A 42 -9.72 -2.11 7.02
CA LYS A 42 -11.02 -2.00 6.34
C LYS A 42 -11.46 -0.53 6.19
N LYS A 43 -11.29 0.26 7.26
CA LYS A 43 -11.58 1.70 7.23
C LYS A 43 -10.70 2.44 6.21
N GLY A 44 -9.41 2.17 6.20
CA GLY A 44 -8.46 2.78 5.24
C GLY A 44 -8.82 2.47 3.79
N LEU A 45 -9.22 1.24 3.48
CA LEU A 45 -9.71 0.87 2.14
C LEU A 45 -10.99 1.61 1.75
N ALA A 46 -11.93 1.79 2.69
CA ALA A 46 -13.16 2.54 2.44
C ALA A 46 -12.89 4.05 2.21
N ASP A 47 -11.98 4.63 2.98
CA ASP A 47 -11.59 6.03 2.82
C ASP A 47 -10.79 6.26 1.53
N ALA A 48 -9.91 5.34 1.13
CA ALA A 48 -9.22 5.37 -0.15
C ALA A 48 -10.22 5.32 -1.32
N LYS A 49 -11.23 4.45 -1.26
CA LYS A 49 -12.28 4.36 -2.26
C LYS A 49 -13.07 5.67 -2.41
N LYS A 50 -13.37 6.37 -1.30
CA LYS A 50 -14.04 7.68 -1.34
C LYS A 50 -13.18 8.76 -2.01
N ARG A 51 -11.86 8.60 -2.00
CA ARG A 51 -10.90 9.55 -2.56
C ARG A 51 -10.45 9.21 -3.98
N SER A 52 -10.79 8.02 -4.49
CA SER A 52 -10.31 7.54 -5.80
C SER A 52 -10.67 8.44 -7.00
N GLY A 53 -11.69 9.30 -6.86
CA GLY A 53 -12.06 10.28 -7.89
C GLY A 53 -11.39 11.65 -7.73
N ARG A 54 -10.50 11.85 -6.76
CA ARG A 54 -9.81 13.11 -6.58
C ARG A 54 -8.59 13.19 -7.49
N GLU A 55 -8.34 14.38 -7.98
CA GLU A 55 -7.20 14.65 -8.84
C GLU A 55 -5.90 14.66 -8.03
N ALA A 56 -4.88 13.95 -8.51
CA ALA A 56 -3.55 13.87 -7.93
C ALA A 56 -2.54 14.43 -8.95
N LYS A 57 -2.29 15.74 -8.88
CA LYS A 57 -1.37 16.46 -9.79
C LYS A 57 0.00 16.74 -9.20
N GLU A 58 0.11 16.65 -7.89
CA GLU A 58 1.36 16.79 -7.16
C GLU A 58 2.02 15.43 -6.98
N GLY A 59 3.24 15.37 -6.50
CA GLY A 59 3.91 14.11 -6.25
C GLY A 59 5.43 14.20 -6.38
N LEU A 60 6.07 13.06 -6.62
CA LEU A 60 7.51 12.96 -6.80
C LEU A 60 7.86 12.05 -7.97
N VAL A 61 8.90 12.42 -8.70
CA VAL A 61 9.66 11.53 -9.58
C VAL A 61 10.90 11.08 -8.81
N HIS A 62 11.12 9.77 -8.73
CA HIS A 62 12.26 9.19 -8.02
C HIS A 62 13.00 8.19 -8.89
N ALA A 63 14.34 8.30 -8.89
CA ALA A 63 15.23 7.36 -9.54
C ALA A 63 15.85 6.44 -8.48
N TYR A 64 15.66 5.14 -8.63
CA TYR A 64 16.40 4.12 -7.88
C TYR A 64 17.53 3.58 -8.76
N LEU A 65 18.72 3.52 -8.23
CA LEU A 65 19.86 2.85 -8.83
C LEU A 65 20.39 1.80 -7.87
N HIS A 66 20.46 0.57 -8.35
CA HIS A 66 21.00 -0.53 -7.54
C HIS A 66 22.50 -0.32 -7.28
N PRO A 67 23.03 -0.71 -6.11
CA PRO A 67 24.42 -0.44 -5.73
C PRO A 67 25.48 -0.92 -6.74
N ASP A 68 25.19 -1.98 -7.50
CA ASP A 68 26.09 -2.48 -8.55
C ASP A 68 26.06 -1.66 -9.86
N GLY A 69 25.17 -0.66 -9.94
CA GLY A 69 25.03 0.23 -11.08
C GLY A 69 24.44 -0.38 -12.35
N LYS A 70 23.97 -1.63 -12.30
CA LYS A 70 23.48 -2.37 -13.48
C LYS A 70 21.97 -2.38 -13.64
N LEU A 71 21.25 -2.01 -12.58
CA LEU A 71 19.80 -2.03 -12.52
C LEU A 71 19.29 -0.73 -11.91
N GLY A 72 18.27 -0.15 -12.51
CA GLY A 72 17.62 1.02 -11.99
C GLY A 72 16.18 1.14 -12.44
N ALA A 73 15.42 1.98 -11.77
CA ALA A 73 14.06 2.33 -12.13
C ALA A 73 13.82 3.82 -11.93
N LEU A 74 12.98 4.39 -12.79
CA LEU A 74 12.45 5.73 -12.63
C LEU A 74 10.94 5.62 -12.43
N VAL A 75 10.43 6.16 -11.32
CA VAL A 75 9.01 6.12 -10.99
C VAL A 75 8.47 7.51 -10.74
N GLU A 76 7.24 7.74 -11.15
CA GLU A 76 6.43 8.90 -10.78
C GLU A 76 5.30 8.41 -9.87
N VAL A 77 5.17 9.02 -8.68
CA VAL A 77 4.09 8.73 -7.72
C VAL A 77 3.38 10.02 -7.40
N ASN A 78 2.08 10.07 -7.69
CA ASN A 78 1.28 11.26 -7.54
C ASN A 78 0.46 11.24 -6.24
N CYS A 79 0.20 12.44 -5.71
CA CYS A 79 -0.63 12.67 -4.53
C CYS A 79 -1.49 13.93 -4.70
N GLU A 80 -2.42 14.15 -3.77
CA GLU A 80 -3.38 15.26 -3.85
C GLU A 80 -2.72 16.64 -3.64
N THR A 81 -1.65 16.71 -2.82
CA THR A 81 -1.03 18.00 -2.45
C THR A 81 0.50 17.90 -2.34
N ASP A 82 1.18 19.03 -2.59
CA ASP A 82 2.62 19.17 -2.41
C ASP A 82 3.07 19.00 -0.95
N PHE A 83 2.20 19.30 0.02
CA PHE A 83 2.46 19.05 1.44
C PHE A 83 2.65 17.55 1.72
N VAL A 84 1.82 16.68 1.12
CA VAL A 84 1.98 15.23 1.23
C VAL A 84 3.29 14.79 0.57
N ALA A 85 3.60 15.29 -0.63
CA ALA A 85 4.82 14.96 -1.35
C ALA A 85 6.11 15.29 -0.56
N LYS A 86 6.07 16.29 0.32
CA LYS A 86 7.20 16.71 1.15
C LYS A 86 7.40 15.90 2.42
N THR A 87 6.44 15.04 2.80
CA THR A 87 6.54 14.23 4.01
C THR A 87 7.57 13.10 3.85
N ASP A 88 8.23 12.75 4.94
CA ASP A 88 9.21 11.66 4.95
C ASP A 88 8.56 10.31 4.60
N GLY A 89 7.35 10.05 5.14
CA GLY A 89 6.60 8.83 4.83
C GLY A 89 6.24 8.68 3.35
N PHE A 90 5.90 9.77 2.65
CA PHE A 90 5.65 9.72 1.21
C PHE A 90 6.94 9.48 0.41
N ARG A 91 8.05 10.11 0.79
CA ARG A 91 9.36 9.89 0.16
C ARG A 91 9.85 8.45 0.34
N GLU A 92 9.65 7.89 1.52
CA GLU A 92 9.97 6.49 1.82
C GLU A 92 9.13 5.55 0.96
N LEU A 93 7.81 5.77 0.87
CA LEU A 93 6.92 5.02 -0.02
C LEU A 93 7.40 5.06 -1.47
N VAL A 94 7.73 6.24 -2.00
CA VAL A 94 8.18 6.41 -3.39
C VAL A 94 9.49 5.65 -3.63
N ARG A 95 10.43 5.69 -2.68
CA ARG A 95 11.68 4.92 -2.74
C ARG A 95 11.41 3.42 -2.76
N ASP A 96 10.54 2.93 -1.89
CA ASP A 96 10.22 1.51 -1.79
C ASP A 96 9.52 1.01 -3.06
N LEU A 97 8.63 1.83 -3.65
CA LEU A 97 8.01 1.53 -4.94
C LEU A 97 9.06 1.45 -6.06
N ALA A 98 10.02 2.36 -6.10
CA ALA A 98 11.09 2.33 -7.10
C ALA A 98 11.97 1.08 -6.96
N MET A 99 12.31 0.67 -5.73
CA MET A 99 13.01 -0.58 -5.47
C MET A 99 12.18 -1.80 -5.90
N GLN A 100 10.88 -1.80 -5.61
CA GLN A 100 9.97 -2.88 -6.02
C GLN A 100 9.89 -3.00 -7.54
N VAL A 101 9.76 -1.88 -8.26
CA VAL A 101 9.76 -1.86 -9.73
C VAL A 101 11.06 -2.42 -10.29
N ALA A 102 12.22 -2.00 -9.74
CA ALA A 102 13.51 -2.53 -10.15
C ALA A 102 13.63 -4.04 -9.90
N ALA A 103 13.13 -4.53 -8.75
CA ALA A 103 13.24 -5.93 -8.36
C ALA A 103 12.31 -6.85 -9.17
N THR A 104 11.09 -6.41 -9.49
CA THR A 104 10.06 -7.27 -10.10
C THR A 104 9.86 -7.07 -11.59
N ASN A 105 10.40 -5.97 -12.15
CA ASN A 105 10.23 -5.60 -13.56
C ASN A 105 8.78 -5.75 -14.06
N PRO A 106 7.80 -5.05 -13.46
CA PRO A 106 6.40 -5.21 -13.77
C PRO A 106 6.11 -4.81 -15.22
N THR A 107 5.31 -5.60 -15.91
CA THR A 107 4.91 -5.34 -17.30
C THR A 107 3.77 -4.32 -17.38
N TYR A 108 2.96 -4.21 -16.34
CA TYR A 108 1.76 -3.36 -16.28
C TYR A 108 1.78 -2.49 -15.04
N VAL A 109 1.24 -1.28 -15.15
CA VAL A 109 1.15 -0.34 -14.02
C VAL A 109 -0.06 -0.66 -13.14
N ALA A 110 -1.19 -0.98 -13.75
CA ALA A 110 -2.44 -1.25 -13.04
C ALA A 110 -3.03 -2.60 -13.46
N ARG A 111 -3.90 -3.13 -12.62
CA ARG A 111 -4.61 -4.40 -12.90
C ARG A 111 -5.44 -4.32 -14.17
N GLU A 112 -6.02 -3.16 -14.43
CA GLU A 112 -6.87 -2.87 -15.58
C GLU A 112 -6.11 -2.86 -16.89
N ASP A 113 -4.79 -2.65 -16.84
CA ASP A 113 -3.91 -2.67 -18.01
C ASP A 113 -3.58 -4.09 -18.48
N VAL A 114 -3.84 -5.12 -17.65
CA VAL A 114 -3.53 -6.51 -17.97
C VAL A 114 -4.56 -7.05 -18.96
N PRO A 115 -4.16 -7.44 -20.19
CA PRO A 115 -5.09 -8.00 -21.17
C PRO A 115 -5.76 -9.28 -20.66
N ALA A 116 -7.05 -9.45 -20.96
CA ALA A 116 -7.80 -10.65 -20.55
C ALA A 116 -7.17 -11.94 -21.08
N SER A 117 -6.56 -11.91 -22.25
CA SER A 117 -5.85 -13.05 -22.84
C SER A 117 -4.64 -13.51 -22.03
N VAL A 118 -3.91 -12.56 -21.42
CA VAL A 118 -2.77 -12.86 -20.53
C VAL A 118 -3.28 -13.54 -19.26
N LEU A 119 -4.35 -13.01 -18.67
CA LEU A 119 -4.94 -13.60 -17.46
C LEU A 119 -5.48 -15.02 -17.72
N GLU A 120 -6.12 -15.25 -18.86
CA GLU A 120 -6.66 -16.59 -19.17
C GLU A 120 -5.54 -17.60 -19.42
N LYS A 121 -4.49 -17.20 -20.13
CA LYS A 121 -3.30 -18.06 -20.33
C LYS A 121 -2.67 -18.46 -19.00
N GLU A 122 -2.50 -17.54 -18.07
CA GLU A 122 -1.96 -17.84 -16.74
C GLU A 122 -2.89 -18.80 -15.96
N ARG A 123 -4.21 -18.57 -16.04
CA ARG A 123 -5.18 -19.49 -15.42
C ARG A 123 -5.11 -20.91 -15.99
N GLU A 124 -4.92 -21.04 -17.28
CA GLU A 124 -4.76 -22.37 -17.94
C GLU A 124 -3.50 -23.07 -17.45
N ILE A 125 -2.38 -22.33 -17.33
CA ILE A 125 -1.12 -22.86 -16.78
C ILE A 125 -1.33 -23.37 -15.36
N TYR A 126 -1.96 -22.58 -14.48
CA TYR A 126 -2.22 -23.01 -13.10
C TYR A 126 -3.17 -24.20 -13.01
N ARG A 127 -4.22 -24.24 -13.85
CA ARG A 127 -5.12 -25.41 -13.91
C ARG A 127 -4.35 -26.69 -14.31
N GLY A 128 -3.45 -26.59 -15.30
CA GLY A 128 -2.58 -27.71 -15.68
C GLY A 128 -1.70 -28.19 -14.52
N GLN A 129 -1.03 -27.27 -13.85
CA GLN A 129 -0.18 -27.61 -12.70
C GLN A 129 -0.94 -28.26 -11.53
N MET A 130 -2.20 -27.87 -11.29
CA MET A 130 -3.04 -28.46 -10.26
C MET A 130 -3.63 -29.83 -10.66
N ALA A 131 -3.77 -30.11 -11.95
CA ALA A 131 -4.26 -31.41 -12.44
C ALA A 131 -3.19 -32.51 -12.37
N ASP A 132 -1.92 -32.13 -12.35
CA ASP A 132 -0.77 -33.04 -12.27
C ASP A 132 -0.34 -33.37 -10.82
N GLN A 133 -1.07 -32.84 -9.80
CA GLN A 133 -0.86 -33.14 -8.36
C GLN A 133 -1.94 -34.10 -7.86
#